data_b68bee514bc0c662f7fd423b42d75225
#
_entry.id   b68bee514bc0c662f7fd423b42d75225
#
_cell.length_a   1.000
_cell.length_b   1.000
_cell.length_c   1.000
_cell.angle_alpha   90.00
_cell.angle_beta   90.00
_cell.angle_gamma   90.00
#
_symmetry.space_group_name_H-M   'P 1'
#
loop_
_entity.id
_entity.type
_entity.pdbx_description
1 polymer ?
#
loop_
_entity_poly.entity_id
_entity_poly.type
_entity_poly.pdbx_seq_one_letter_code
_entity_poly.pdbx_strand_id
1 'polypeptide(L)'
;MTRAVSVIIPSLDDLDLLERDLPPLLAELAGRSAPGEVLVVDDTGRDVLAGALRARFPTVQVVARAENGGFAKALRDGVVAAHHELCFSMNADVFVRKGFLDPLVACMSEDDVSAVVPRILLGGKEDKIESLTALVENAGLIELFQPGLTGKAEGQALRLSPVAFAVGGAFLFRRAEFLLHGLDPLYEPFYWEDIDWCWSAWRRGRRTLYQPAAVVEHLHRGTIGRRVKNDFVRAMAERNRILFAWKHIDTPELQARHVAALYRWAVDAYLEDRREDLVWIAFALDELGAALRARAAQPPGVRSIEELLRIARPPEE
;
A
#
# COMPACT_ATOMS: atom_id res chain seq x y z
N MET A 1 -12.98 -14.31 17.69
CA MET A 1 -13.43 -15.35 16.72
C MET A 1 -12.47 -15.35 15.55
N THR A 2 -11.96 -16.51 15.16
CA THR A 2 -11.13 -16.67 13.96
C THR A 2 -12.01 -16.50 12.72
N ARG A 3 -11.63 -15.62 11.77
CA ARG A 3 -12.37 -15.37 10.51
C ARG A 3 -11.57 -15.93 9.35
N ALA A 4 -12.26 -16.34 8.29
CA ALA A 4 -11.65 -16.82 7.06
C ALA A 4 -10.95 -15.67 6.31
N VAL A 5 -9.84 -16.00 5.62
CA VAL A 5 -9.02 -15.01 4.91
C VAL A 5 -8.62 -15.54 3.53
N SER A 6 -8.75 -14.70 2.52
CA SER A 6 -8.17 -14.92 1.18
C SER A 6 -6.83 -14.15 1.08
N VAL A 7 -5.73 -14.87 0.88
CA VAL A 7 -4.43 -14.26 0.62
C VAL A 7 -4.27 -14.07 -0.89
N ILE A 8 -4.00 -12.83 -1.32
CA ILE A 8 -3.91 -12.45 -2.73
C ILE A 8 -2.49 -12.01 -3.02
N ILE A 9 -1.84 -12.66 -3.97
CA ILE A 9 -0.45 -12.43 -4.35
C ILE A 9 -0.39 -12.00 -5.83
N PRO A 10 -0.42 -10.69 -6.12
CA PRO A 10 -0.07 -10.21 -7.47
C PRO A 10 1.35 -10.60 -7.81
N SER A 11 1.56 -11.19 -8.98
CA SER A 11 2.88 -11.67 -9.40
C SER A 11 3.15 -11.36 -10.87
N LEU A 12 4.38 -10.95 -11.15
CA LEU A 12 4.88 -10.70 -12.49
C LEU A 12 6.06 -11.64 -12.77
N ASP A 13 5.76 -12.95 -12.90
CA ASP A 13 6.75 -13.99 -13.20
C ASP A 13 7.82 -14.15 -12.08
N ASP A 14 7.34 -14.20 -10.83
CA ASP A 14 8.17 -14.32 -9.62
C ASP A 14 8.13 -15.75 -9.06
N LEU A 15 8.24 -16.78 -9.94
CA LEU A 15 8.07 -18.18 -9.55
C LEU A 15 9.06 -18.61 -8.45
N ASP A 16 10.30 -18.15 -8.51
CA ASP A 16 11.34 -18.43 -7.52
C ASP A 16 10.97 -17.89 -6.11
N LEU A 17 10.34 -16.73 -6.05
CA LEU A 17 9.86 -16.14 -4.81
C LEU A 17 8.62 -16.91 -4.30
N LEU A 18 7.68 -17.20 -5.18
CA LEU A 18 6.48 -17.96 -4.83
C LEU A 18 6.81 -19.37 -4.32
N GLU A 19 7.74 -20.08 -4.95
CA GLU A 19 8.16 -21.42 -4.50
C GLU A 19 8.78 -21.42 -3.10
N ARG A 20 9.40 -20.32 -2.71
CA ARG A 20 9.97 -20.13 -1.37
C ARG A 20 8.92 -19.73 -0.33
N ASP A 21 7.96 -18.84 -0.71
CA ASP A 21 7.08 -18.18 0.25
C ASP A 21 5.74 -18.89 0.44
N LEU A 22 5.30 -19.67 -0.54
CA LEU A 22 4.05 -20.44 -0.44
C LEU A 22 4.08 -21.51 0.64
N PRO A 23 5.15 -22.32 0.85
CA PRO A 23 5.13 -23.36 1.89
C PRO A 23 4.87 -22.83 3.31
N PRO A 24 5.55 -21.80 3.83
CA PRO A 24 5.25 -21.26 5.15
C PRO A 24 3.87 -20.61 5.23
N LEU A 25 3.41 -19.95 4.16
CA LEU A 25 2.06 -19.38 4.11
C LEU A 25 0.97 -20.44 4.16
N LEU A 26 1.10 -21.52 3.37
CA LEU A 26 0.14 -22.63 3.38
C LEU A 26 0.13 -23.35 4.72
N ALA A 27 1.28 -23.52 5.37
CA ALA A 27 1.37 -24.08 6.72
C ALA A 27 0.69 -23.18 7.77
N GLU A 28 0.82 -21.88 7.66
CA GLU A 28 0.11 -20.91 8.51
C GLU A 28 -1.39 -21.05 8.35
N LEU A 29 -1.91 -21.06 7.13
CA LEU A 29 -3.35 -21.22 6.85
C LEU A 29 -3.88 -22.55 7.33
N ALA A 30 -3.16 -23.66 7.13
CA ALA A 30 -3.55 -24.99 7.59
C ALA A 30 -3.57 -25.12 9.12
N GLY A 31 -2.75 -24.35 9.83
CA GLY A 31 -2.71 -24.33 11.30
C GLY A 31 -3.82 -23.53 11.96
N ARG A 32 -4.61 -22.77 11.20
CA ARG A 32 -5.69 -21.93 11.71
C ARG A 32 -6.99 -22.72 11.85
N SER A 33 -7.81 -22.35 12.84
CA SER A 33 -9.14 -22.93 13.03
C SER A 33 -10.20 -22.39 12.04
N ALA A 34 -9.94 -21.27 11.38
CA ALA A 34 -10.77 -20.74 10.30
C ALA A 34 -10.13 -21.02 8.94
N PRO A 35 -10.93 -21.28 7.89
CA PRO A 35 -10.40 -21.56 6.57
C PRO A 35 -9.62 -20.38 5.97
N GLY A 36 -8.73 -20.70 5.06
CA GLY A 36 -8.02 -19.73 4.25
C GLY A 36 -7.76 -20.25 2.85
N GLU A 37 -7.60 -19.36 1.91
CA GLU A 37 -7.22 -19.67 0.53
C GLU A 37 -6.09 -18.78 0.07
N VAL A 38 -5.35 -19.22 -0.94
CA VAL A 38 -4.31 -18.45 -1.60
C VAL A 38 -4.65 -18.31 -3.08
N LEU A 39 -4.65 -17.07 -3.55
CA LEU A 39 -4.82 -16.72 -4.95
C LEU A 39 -3.54 -16.03 -5.44
N VAL A 40 -2.86 -16.62 -6.41
CA VAL A 40 -1.77 -15.97 -7.14
C VAL A 40 -2.37 -15.36 -8.40
N VAL A 41 -2.18 -14.05 -8.59
CA VAL A 41 -2.64 -13.37 -9.81
C VAL A 41 -1.47 -13.24 -10.77
N ASP A 42 -1.51 -13.99 -11.86
CA ASP A 42 -0.50 -13.96 -12.92
C ASP A 42 -0.74 -12.75 -13.82
N ASP A 43 0.02 -11.68 -13.59
CA ASP A 43 -0.05 -10.42 -14.33
C ASP A 43 0.93 -10.36 -15.52
N THR A 44 1.45 -11.51 -15.96
CA THR A 44 2.37 -11.59 -17.12
C THR A 44 1.68 -11.40 -18.46
N GLY A 45 0.38 -11.66 -18.54
CA GLY A 45 -0.37 -11.75 -19.81
C GLY A 45 -0.07 -13.01 -20.62
N ARG A 46 0.59 -14.02 -20.03
CA ARG A 46 1.07 -15.23 -20.73
C ARG A 46 0.68 -16.53 -20.07
N ASP A 47 -0.04 -16.50 -18.93
CA ASP A 47 -0.43 -17.69 -18.14
C ASP A 47 0.78 -18.63 -17.83
N VAL A 48 1.89 -18.04 -17.40
CA VAL A 48 3.15 -18.80 -17.21
C VAL A 48 3.23 -19.47 -15.83
N LEU A 49 2.51 -18.98 -14.83
CA LEU A 49 2.61 -19.46 -13.46
C LEU A 49 1.69 -20.67 -13.18
N ALA A 50 0.55 -20.77 -13.88
CA ALA A 50 -0.48 -21.76 -13.56
C ALA A 50 0.01 -23.20 -13.65
N GLY A 51 0.77 -23.55 -14.69
CA GLY A 51 1.29 -24.91 -14.86
C GLY A 51 2.27 -25.32 -13.77
N ALA A 52 3.22 -24.43 -13.43
CA ALA A 52 4.21 -24.69 -12.41
C ALA A 52 3.61 -24.76 -11.00
N LEU A 53 2.69 -23.85 -10.68
CA LEU A 53 2.07 -23.81 -9.36
C LEU A 53 1.10 -24.97 -9.13
N ARG A 54 0.27 -25.35 -10.11
CA ARG A 54 -0.63 -26.50 -9.97
C ARG A 54 0.07 -27.82 -9.69
N ALA A 55 1.26 -28.00 -10.27
CA ALA A 55 2.04 -29.22 -10.06
C ALA A 55 2.60 -29.33 -8.63
N ARG A 56 2.99 -28.20 -8.02
CA ARG A 56 3.65 -28.16 -6.71
C ARG A 56 2.73 -27.76 -5.57
N PHE A 57 1.76 -26.91 -5.85
CA PHE A 57 0.84 -26.33 -4.86
C PHE A 57 -0.61 -26.45 -5.33
N PRO A 58 -1.21 -27.64 -5.35
CA PRO A 58 -2.52 -27.88 -5.95
C PRO A 58 -3.67 -27.15 -5.23
N THR A 59 -3.46 -26.64 -4.03
CA THR A 59 -4.44 -25.85 -3.26
C THR A 59 -4.37 -24.35 -3.57
N VAL A 60 -3.34 -23.91 -4.30
CA VAL A 60 -3.19 -22.50 -4.72
C VAL A 60 -3.99 -22.27 -5.99
N GLN A 61 -4.86 -21.27 -5.95
CA GLN A 61 -5.60 -20.83 -7.13
C GLN A 61 -4.74 -19.86 -7.94
N VAL A 62 -4.78 -19.99 -9.26
CA VAL A 62 -4.11 -19.04 -10.17
C VAL A 62 -5.14 -18.31 -11.00
N VAL A 63 -5.14 -16.98 -10.90
CA VAL A 63 -5.95 -16.06 -11.70
C VAL A 63 -5.04 -15.49 -12.79
N ALA A 64 -5.16 -16.00 -14.01
CA ALA A 64 -4.38 -15.51 -15.15
C ALA A 64 -5.04 -14.28 -15.77
N ARG A 65 -4.26 -13.22 -15.97
CA ARG A 65 -4.70 -12.00 -16.67
C ARG A 65 -4.28 -12.07 -18.14
N ALA A 66 -5.11 -11.52 -19.02
CA ALA A 66 -4.85 -11.50 -20.47
C ALA A 66 -3.72 -10.54 -20.87
N GLU A 67 -3.43 -9.54 -20.03
CA GLU A 67 -2.40 -8.54 -20.24
C GLU A 67 -1.82 -8.05 -18.90
N ASN A 68 -0.61 -7.51 -18.94
CA ASN A 68 -0.03 -6.84 -17.79
C ASN A 68 -0.81 -5.55 -17.49
N GLY A 69 -1.31 -5.43 -16.29
CA GLY A 69 -2.06 -4.26 -15.84
C GLY A 69 -1.49 -3.58 -14.60
N GLY A 70 -0.41 -4.14 -14.05
CA GLY A 70 0.23 -3.64 -12.85
C GLY A 70 -0.49 -4.06 -11.56
N PHE A 71 0.13 -3.69 -10.44
CA PHE A 71 -0.27 -4.11 -9.09
C PHE A 71 -1.75 -3.87 -8.79
N ALA A 72 -2.24 -2.66 -9.03
CA ALA A 72 -3.61 -2.27 -8.67
C ALA A 72 -4.68 -3.13 -9.37
N LYS A 73 -4.51 -3.38 -10.68
CA LYS A 73 -5.44 -4.21 -11.45
C LYS A 73 -5.33 -5.68 -11.08
N ALA A 74 -4.10 -6.17 -10.88
CA ALA A 74 -3.88 -7.55 -10.45
C ALA A 74 -4.47 -7.80 -9.05
N LEU A 75 -4.26 -6.91 -8.09
CA LEU A 75 -4.88 -7.02 -6.77
C LEU A 75 -6.41 -7.03 -6.86
N ARG A 76 -6.99 -6.12 -7.65
CA ARG A 76 -8.44 -6.06 -7.86
C ARG A 76 -9.00 -7.38 -8.40
N ASP A 77 -8.38 -7.96 -9.43
CA ASP A 77 -8.83 -9.21 -10.04
C ASP A 77 -8.76 -10.37 -9.03
N GLY A 78 -7.71 -10.41 -8.20
CA GLY A 78 -7.59 -11.34 -7.09
C GLY A 78 -8.70 -11.15 -6.04
N VAL A 79 -9.02 -9.89 -5.67
CA VAL A 79 -10.11 -9.59 -4.71
C VAL A 79 -11.48 -9.98 -5.28
N VAL A 80 -11.70 -9.80 -6.58
CA VAL A 80 -12.94 -10.26 -7.25
C VAL A 80 -13.06 -11.77 -7.17
N ALA A 81 -11.99 -12.51 -7.42
CA ALA A 81 -11.95 -13.98 -7.37
C ALA A 81 -11.98 -14.56 -5.96
N ALA A 82 -11.62 -13.77 -4.94
CA ALA A 82 -11.58 -14.20 -3.54
C ALA A 82 -12.98 -14.54 -2.98
N HIS A 83 -13.05 -15.55 -2.08
CA HIS A 83 -14.31 -16.01 -1.50
C HIS A 83 -14.57 -15.49 -0.08
N HIS A 84 -13.52 -15.06 0.65
CA HIS A 84 -13.66 -14.69 2.05
C HIS A 84 -13.89 -13.19 2.25
N GLU A 85 -14.45 -12.85 3.41
CA GLU A 85 -14.77 -11.46 3.79
C GLU A 85 -13.52 -10.61 4.00
N LEU A 86 -12.45 -11.22 4.49
CA LEU A 86 -11.16 -10.56 4.70
C LEU A 86 -10.18 -11.01 3.63
N CYS A 87 -9.47 -10.03 3.07
CA CYS A 87 -8.40 -10.24 2.11
C CYS A 87 -7.07 -9.75 2.67
N PHE A 88 -6.00 -10.52 2.46
CA PHE A 88 -4.63 -10.11 2.76
C PHE A 88 -3.86 -9.95 1.45
N SER A 89 -3.49 -8.72 1.11
CA SER A 89 -2.57 -8.45 0.01
C SER A 89 -1.16 -8.83 0.42
N MET A 90 -0.43 -9.51 -0.43
CA MET A 90 0.95 -9.90 -0.19
C MET A 90 1.76 -9.84 -1.49
N ASN A 91 2.85 -9.10 -1.51
CA ASN A 91 3.79 -9.16 -2.63
C ASN A 91 4.53 -10.50 -2.65
N ALA A 92 4.98 -10.92 -3.83
CA ALA A 92 5.72 -12.18 -3.99
C ALA A 92 7.07 -12.20 -3.25
N ASP A 93 7.62 -11.04 -2.85
CA ASP A 93 8.86 -10.90 -2.09
C ASP A 93 8.65 -10.63 -0.59
N VAL A 94 7.45 -10.95 -0.08
CA VAL A 94 7.10 -10.87 1.34
C VAL A 94 7.08 -12.26 1.97
N PHE A 95 7.82 -12.43 3.07
CA PHE A 95 7.88 -13.67 3.85
C PHE A 95 7.06 -13.55 5.12
N VAL A 96 6.20 -14.53 5.37
CA VAL A 96 5.40 -14.55 6.58
C VAL A 96 6.12 -15.28 7.72
N ARG A 97 6.05 -14.73 8.94
CA ARG A 97 6.44 -15.47 10.15
C ARG A 97 5.22 -16.18 10.72
N LYS A 98 5.46 -17.34 11.34
CA LYS A 98 4.41 -18.14 11.97
C LYS A 98 3.59 -17.31 12.95
N GLY A 99 2.25 -17.43 12.87
CA GLY A 99 1.32 -16.73 13.75
C GLY A 99 1.04 -15.28 13.37
N PHE A 100 1.43 -14.83 12.15
CA PHE A 100 1.25 -13.43 11.75
C PHE A 100 -0.21 -13.05 11.49
N LEU A 101 -1.03 -14.00 11.05
CA LEU A 101 -2.35 -13.68 10.49
C LEU A 101 -3.42 -13.45 11.57
N ASP A 102 -3.44 -14.23 12.64
CA ASP A 102 -4.48 -14.14 13.68
C ASP A 102 -4.48 -12.81 14.43
N PRO A 103 -3.34 -12.17 14.77
CA PRO A 103 -3.32 -10.83 15.35
C PRO A 103 -3.93 -9.76 14.41
N LEU A 104 -3.70 -9.87 13.09
CA LEU A 104 -4.33 -8.97 12.11
C LEU A 104 -5.85 -9.15 12.08
N VAL A 105 -6.31 -10.42 12.02
CA VAL A 105 -7.73 -10.75 12.00
C VAL A 105 -8.44 -10.28 13.27
N ALA A 106 -7.78 -10.33 14.42
CA ALA A 106 -8.34 -9.86 15.68
C ALA A 106 -8.69 -8.35 15.62
N CYS A 107 -7.88 -7.54 14.99
CA CYS A 107 -8.16 -6.10 14.82
C CYS A 107 -9.42 -5.83 13.98
N MET A 108 -9.78 -6.73 13.08
CA MET A 108 -10.98 -6.60 12.23
C MET A 108 -12.29 -6.85 12.98
N SER A 109 -12.26 -7.14 14.28
CA SER A 109 -13.47 -7.17 15.12
C SER A 109 -14.08 -5.78 15.34
N GLU A 110 -13.30 -4.74 15.19
CA GLU A 110 -13.75 -3.36 15.26
C GLU A 110 -14.29 -2.92 13.89
N ASP A 111 -15.55 -2.49 13.84
CA ASP A 111 -16.24 -2.21 12.58
C ASP A 111 -15.66 -1.02 11.83
N ASP A 112 -15.05 -0.07 12.51
CA ASP A 112 -14.42 1.11 11.92
C ASP A 112 -12.98 0.87 11.42
N VAL A 113 -12.42 -0.35 11.61
CA VAL A 113 -11.11 -0.70 11.05
C VAL A 113 -11.28 -1.15 9.59
N SER A 114 -10.64 -0.42 8.69
CA SER A 114 -10.61 -0.66 7.24
C SER A 114 -9.45 -1.56 6.83
N ALA A 115 -8.26 -1.27 7.35
CA ALA A 115 -7.03 -2.00 7.06
C ALA A 115 -6.16 -2.22 8.30
N VAL A 116 -5.38 -3.29 8.27
CA VAL A 116 -4.37 -3.58 9.29
C VAL A 116 -3.07 -3.99 8.61
N VAL A 117 -1.99 -3.31 8.95
CA VAL A 117 -0.65 -3.61 8.44
C VAL A 117 0.16 -4.35 9.50
N PRO A 118 0.87 -5.45 9.17
CA PRO A 118 1.77 -6.13 10.08
C PRO A 118 3.05 -5.30 10.33
N ARG A 119 3.87 -5.74 11.25
CA ARG A 119 5.26 -5.31 11.36
C ARG A 119 6.05 -5.85 10.18
N ILE A 120 6.33 -5.00 9.20
CA ILE A 120 7.07 -5.33 7.99
C ILE A 120 8.55 -5.01 8.23
N LEU A 121 9.38 -6.04 8.30
CA LEU A 121 10.82 -5.92 8.50
C LEU A 121 11.53 -5.79 7.14
N LEU A 122 12.16 -4.66 6.89
CA LEU A 122 12.86 -4.40 5.64
C LEU A 122 14.15 -5.21 5.55
N GLY A 123 14.21 -6.14 4.59
CA GLY A 123 15.33 -7.06 4.43
C GLY A 123 15.57 -7.95 5.63
N GLY A 124 14.52 -8.25 6.41
CA GLY A 124 14.57 -9.08 7.62
C GLY A 124 15.25 -8.40 8.83
N LYS A 125 15.51 -7.09 8.75
CA LYS A 125 16.21 -6.34 9.82
C LYS A 125 15.22 -5.84 10.86
N GLU A 126 15.43 -6.21 12.13
CA GLU A 126 14.55 -5.85 13.24
C GLU A 126 14.48 -4.33 13.53
N ASP A 127 15.51 -3.59 13.15
CA ASP A 127 15.63 -2.13 13.30
C ASP A 127 15.06 -1.32 12.15
N LYS A 128 14.53 -1.99 11.09
CA LYS A 128 13.98 -1.33 9.91
C LYS A 128 12.55 -1.77 9.65
N ILE A 129 11.58 -0.96 10.07
CA ILE A 129 10.16 -1.24 9.92
C ILE A 129 9.56 -0.31 8.87
N GLU A 130 8.93 -0.87 7.82
CA GLU A 130 8.25 -0.09 6.77
C GLU A 130 6.84 0.37 7.18
N SER A 131 6.20 -0.31 8.10
CA SER A 131 4.77 -0.16 8.40
C SER A 131 4.43 0.94 9.40
N LEU A 132 5.41 1.62 10.00
CA LEU A 132 5.17 2.82 10.78
C LEU A 132 5.10 4.02 9.85
N THR A 133 3.92 4.26 9.29
CA THR A 133 3.72 5.23 8.22
C THR A 133 3.03 6.48 8.74
N ALA A 134 3.49 7.65 8.28
CA ALA A 134 2.85 8.94 8.52
C ALA A 134 2.87 9.78 7.23
N LEU A 135 1.96 10.73 7.16
CA LEU A 135 2.00 11.82 6.20
C LEU A 135 2.22 13.13 6.96
N VAL A 136 3.13 13.93 6.48
CA VAL A 136 3.44 15.24 7.07
C VAL A 136 3.25 16.35 6.04
N GLU A 137 2.80 17.51 6.50
CA GLU A 137 2.83 18.73 5.70
C GLU A 137 4.11 19.48 6.03
N ASN A 138 4.92 19.71 5.02
CA ASN A 138 6.19 20.43 5.11
C ASN A 138 6.20 21.58 4.11
N ALA A 139 6.11 22.81 4.61
CA ALA A 139 6.15 24.05 3.83
C ALA A 139 5.19 24.06 2.60
N GLY A 140 4.05 23.40 2.71
CA GLY A 140 3.03 23.28 1.65
C GLY A 140 3.09 21.98 0.85
N LEU A 141 4.11 21.16 1.03
CA LEU A 141 4.19 19.84 0.40
C LEU A 141 3.69 18.74 1.33
N ILE A 142 3.02 17.74 0.77
CA ILE A 142 2.69 16.50 1.51
C ILE A 142 3.81 15.51 1.28
N GLU A 143 4.35 14.99 2.35
CA GLU A 143 5.50 14.07 2.33
C GLU A 143 5.23 12.81 3.12
N LEU A 144 5.83 11.69 2.67
CA LEU A 144 5.84 10.45 3.41
C LEU A 144 6.87 10.56 4.53
N PHE A 145 6.48 10.12 5.71
CA PHE A 145 7.38 10.00 6.83
C PHE A 145 7.33 8.56 7.37
N GLN A 146 8.50 7.94 7.46
CA GLN A 146 8.70 6.64 8.09
C GLN A 146 9.79 6.81 9.15
N PRO A 147 9.42 6.87 10.43
CA PRO A 147 10.40 7.08 11.49
C PRO A 147 11.41 5.93 11.55
N GLY A 148 12.68 6.25 11.69
CA GLY A 148 13.67 5.27 12.12
C GLY A 148 13.35 4.75 13.53
N LEU A 149 13.73 3.52 13.83
CA LEU A 149 13.52 2.93 15.17
C LEU A 149 14.55 3.49 16.16
N THR A 150 14.32 4.71 16.62
CA THR A 150 15.12 5.33 17.70
C THR A 150 14.21 6.01 18.70
N GLY A 151 14.52 5.89 19.99
CA GLY A 151 13.80 6.59 21.05
C GLY A 151 12.32 6.20 21.15
N LYS A 152 11.41 7.17 21.02
CA LYS A 152 9.96 6.96 21.14
C LYS A 152 9.39 6.03 20.05
N ALA A 153 10.02 5.96 18.87
CA ALA A 153 9.61 5.08 17.79
C ALA A 153 9.81 3.59 18.15
N GLU A 154 10.79 3.25 18.97
CA GLU A 154 10.93 1.87 19.52
C GLU A 154 9.72 1.47 20.34
N GLY A 155 9.22 2.36 21.20
CA GLY A 155 8.04 2.12 22.02
C GLY A 155 6.77 1.98 21.18
N GLN A 156 6.63 2.73 20.08
CA GLN A 156 5.53 2.62 19.14
C GLN A 156 5.59 1.32 18.32
N ALA A 157 6.79 0.88 17.94
CA ALA A 157 6.99 -0.37 17.21
C ALA A 157 6.50 -1.62 17.96
N LEU A 158 6.26 -1.51 19.27
CA LEU A 158 5.75 -2.59 20.13
C LEU A 158 4.27 -2.47 20.47
N ARG A 159 3.56 -1.45 19.96
CA ARG A 159 2.16 -1.18 20.31
C ARG A 159 1.26 -1.17 19.08
N LEU A 160 0.07 -1.74 19.24
CA LEU A 160 -1.03 -1.52 18.31
C LEU A 160 -1.32 -0.01 18.23
N SER A 161 -1.24 0.56 17.05
CA SER A 161 -1.38 2.01 16.86
C SER A 161 -1.98 2.35 15.50
N PRO A 162 -2.68 3.51 15.39
CA PRO A 162 -3.07 4.04 14.10
C PRO A 162 -1.84 4.44 13.27
N VAL A 163 -1.95 4.25 11.96
CA VAL A 163 -0.95 4.68 10.97
C VAL A 163 -1.64 5.36 9.80
N ALA A 164 -0.91 6.19 9.04
CA ALA A 164 -1.50 6.94 7.93
C ALA A 164 -2.03 6.00 6.84
N PHE A 165 -1.28 4.96 6.53
CA PHE A 165 -1.65 3.99 5.51
C PHE A 165 -1.00 2.62 5.77
N ALA A 166 -1.59 1.59 5.20
CA ALA A 166 -1.04 0.26 5.13
C ALA A 166 -0.21 0.13 3.84
N VAL A 167 1.01 -0.41 3.96
CA VAL A 167 1.89 -0.66 2.82
C VAL A 167 1.26 -1.72 1.92
N GLY A 168 1.04 -1.42 0.64
CA GLY A 168 0.30 -2.26 -0.30
C GLY A 168 0.84 -3.67 -0.48
N GLY A 169 2.15 -3.86 -0.21
CA GLY A 169 2.82 -5.15 -0.29
C GLY A 169 2.47 -6.14 0.82
N ALA A 170 1.87 -5.71 1.95
CA ALA A 170 1.44 -6.62 3.03
C ALA A 170 0.39 -5.95 3.93
N PHE A 171 -0.90 -6.16 3.70
CA PHE A 171 -1.95 -5.66 4.58
C PHE A 171 -3.24 -6.47 4.51
N LEU A 172 -3.96 -6.54 5.62
CA LEU A 172 -5.29 -7.14 5.73
C LEU A 172 -6.36 -6.06 5.58
N PHE A 173 -7.43 -6.36 4.84
CA PHE A 173 -8.53 -5.42 4.59
C PHE A 173 -9.87 -6.13 4.38
N ARG A 174 -10.97 -5.35 4.39
CA ARG A 174 -12.32 -5.86 4.12
C ARG A 174 -12.56 -5.93 2.61
N ARG A 175 -12.87 -7.13 2.10
CA ARG A 175 -13.16 -7.37 0.69
C ARG A 175 -14.27 -6.46 0.15
N ALA A 176 -15.39 -6.35 0.85
CA ALA A 176 -16.52 -5.53 0.42
C ALA A 176 -16.16 -4.06 0.29
N GLU A 177 -15.37 -3.52 1.22
CA GLU A 177 -14.91 -2.13 1.18
C GLU A 177 -13.95 -1.87 0.02
N PHE A 178 -13.04 -2.82 -0.24
CA PHE A 178 -12.13 -2.74 -1.38
C PHE A 178 -12.88 -2.81 -2.72
N LEU A 179 -13.87 -3.69 -2.85
CA LEU A 179 -14.69 -3.78 -4.07
C LEU A 179 -15.55 -2.52 -4.32
N LEU A 180 -15.96 -1.85 -3.24
CA LEU A 180 -16.76 -0.62 -3.34
C LEU A 180 -15.91 0.59 -3.74
N HIS A 181 -14.70 0.72 -3.21
CA HIS A 181 -13.88 1.92 -3.37
C HIS A 181 -12.71 1.73 -4.32
N GLY A 182 -12.10 0.54 -4.36
CA GLY A 182 -10.97 0.21 -5.22
C GLY A 182 -9.72 1.05 -5.00
N LEU A 183 -8.68 0.75 -5.76
CA LEU A 183 -7.50 1.62 -5.90
C LEU A 183 -7.76 2.59 -7.05
N ASP A 184 -7.42 3.86 -6.86
CA ASP A 184 -7.68 4.90 -7.86
C ASP A 184 -6.69 4.78 -9.03
N PRO A 185 -7.17 4.64 -10.29
CA PRO A 185 -6.31 4.56 -11.47
C PRO A 185 -5.49 5.83 -11.73
N LEU A 186 -5.78 6.93 -11.04
CA LEU A 186 -4.99 8.16 -11.09
C LEU A 186 -3.49 7.91 -10.81
N TYR A 187 -3.18 6.88 -10.00
CA TYR A 187 -1.81 6.57 -9.56
C TYR A 187 -1.11 5.51 -10.41
N GLU A 188 -1.75 5.04 -11.49
CA GLU A 188 -1.10 4.07 -12.39
C GLU A 188 0.22 4.65 -12.95
N PRO A 189 1.26 3.85 -13.11
CA PRO A 189 1.26 2.39 -13.01
C PRO A 189 1.55 1.84 -11.60
N PHE A 190 2.06 2.64 -10.64
CA PHE A 190 2.37 2.21 -9.26
C PHE A 190 2.70 3.39 -8.33
N TYR A 191 2.66 3.12 -7.01
CA TYR A 191 2.88 4.01 -5.88
C TYR A 191 1.76 5.03 -5.63
N TRP A 192 1.44 5.25 -4.38
CA TRP A 192 0.42 6.13 -3.82
C TRP A 192 -1.01 5.60 -3.91
N GLU A 193 -1.29 4.52 -4.63
CA GLU A 193 -2.61 3.90 -4.70
C GLU A 193 -3.08 3.34 -3.34
N ASP A 194 -2.18 2.71 -2.60
CA ASP A 194 -2.41 2.17 -1.25
C ASP A 194 -2.55 3.30 -0.21
N ILE A 195 -1.74 4.33 -0.34
CA ILE A 195 -1.80 5.55 0.49
C ILE A 195 -3.14 6.24 0.29
N ASP A 196 -3.53 6.47 -0.95
CA ASP A 196 -4.80 7.10 -1.33
C ASP A 196 -6.01 6.32 -0.81
N TRP A 197 -6.00 5.00 -0.97
CA TRP A 197 -7.08 4.14 -0.51
C TRP A 197 -7.27 4.22 1.00
N CYS A 198 -6.20 4.09 1.77
CA CYS A 198 -6.21 4.22 3.22
C CYS A 198 -6.59 5.63 3.68
N TRP A 199 -6.06 6.66 3.03
CA TRP A 199 -6.37 8.05 3.33
C TRP A 199 -7.84 8.38 3.06
N SER A 200 -8.38 7.89 1.96
CA SER A 200 -9.80 8.00 1.64
C SER A 200 -10.68 7.26 2.66
N ALA A 201 -10.22 6.11 3.19
CA ALA A 201 -10.89 5.42 4.29
C ALA A 201 -10.87 6.27 5.58
N TRP A 202 -9.74 6.85 5.93
CA TRP A 202 -9.62 7.79 7.05
C TRP A 202 -10.59 8.97 6.94
N ARG A 203 -10.72 9.55 5.75
CA ARG A 203 -11.69 10.65 5.50
C ARG A 203 -13.14 10.22 5.73
N ARG A 204 -13.45 8.95 5.49
CA ARG A 204 -14.79 8.36 5.77
C ARG A 204 -14.97 7.94 7.24
N GLY A 205 -14.02 8.26 8.13
CA GLY A 205 -14.09 7.92 9.56
C GLY A 205 -13.58 6.51 9.88
N ARG A 206 -13.02 5.79 8.88
CA ARG A 206 -12.41 4.48 9.07
C ARG A 206 -10.97 4.62 9.57
N ARG A 207 -10.37 3.54 10.08
CA ARG A 207 -9.00 3.52 10.61
C ARG A 207 -8.12 2.52 9.89
N THR A 208 -6.85 2.87 9.77
CA THR A 208 -5.77 1.94 9.43
C THR A 208 -4.91 1.71 10.66
N LEU A 209 -4.65 0.44 11.01
CA LEU A 209 -3.91 0.07 12.22
C LEU A 209 -2.61 -0.64 11.86
N TYR A 210 -1.57 -0.40 12.65
CA TYR A 210 -0.35 -1.18 12.71
C TYR A 210 -0.44 -2.22 13.83
N GLN A 211 -0.17 -3.50 13.52
CA GLN A 211 -0.22 -4.61 14.46
C GLN A 211 1.17 -5.23 14.65
N PRO A 212 1.87 -4.93 15.76
CA PRO A 212 3.25 -5.36 15.98
C PRO A 212 3.43 -6.87 16.22
N ALA A 213 2.39 -7.57 16.71
CA ALA A 213 2.47 -9.01 16.94
C ALA A 213 2.41 -9.83 15.64
N ALA A 214 1.93 -9.24 14.55
CA ALA A 214 1.96 -9.82 13.21
C ALA A 214 3.27 -9.42 12.55
N VAL A 215 4.14 -10.37 12.20
CA VAL A 215 5.45 -10.06 11.63
C VAL A 215 5.60 -10.69 10.25
N VAL A 216 6.04 -9.88 9.30
CA VAL A 216 6.46 -10.33 7.97
C VAL A 216 7.80 -9.68 7.59
N GLU A 217 8.50 -10.26 6.64
CA GLU A 217 9.77 -9.75 6.12
C GLU A 217 9.60 -9.37 4.65
N HIS A 218 10.03 -8.19 4.26
CA HIS A 218 9.96 -7.71 2.89
C HIS A 218 11.38 -7.54 2.33
N LEU A 219 11.72 -8.26 1.27
CA LEU A 219 13.05 -8.17 0.68
C LEU A 219 13.31 -6.87 -0.07
N HIS A 220 12.27 -6.11 -0.29
CA HIS A 220 12.24 -4.82 -0.98
C HIS A 220 12.94 -4.83 -2.35
N ARG A 221 12.21 -4.42 -3.39
CA ARG A 221 12.66 -4.41 -4.80
C ARG A 221 12.86 -5.80 -5.44
N GLY A 222 12.20 -6.83 -4.91
CA GLY A 222 12.26 -8.16 -5.55
C GLY A 222 11.76 -8.12 -6.99
N THR A 223 10.61 -7.53 -7.24
CA THR A 223 9.97 -7.46 -8.57
C THR A 223 10.26 -6.15 -9.30
N ILE A 224 9.90 -4.99 -8.73
CA ILE A 224 10.04 -3.68 -9.39
C ILE A 224 11.52 -3.34 -9.62
N GLY A 225 12.38 -3.56 -8.63
CA GLY A 225 13.80 -3.24 -8.72
C GLY A 225 14.58 -4.06 -9.76
N ARG A 226 14.06 -5.24 -10.14
CA ARG A 226 14.66 -6.07 -11.21
C ARG A 226 14.22 -5.63 -12.61
N ARG A 227 13.11 -4.92 -12.77
CA ARG A 227 12.40 -4.73 -14.04
C ARG A 227 12.24 -3.29 -14.47
N VAL A 228 12.27 -2.33 -13.53
CA VAL A 228 11.99 -0.92 -13.79
C VAL A 228 13.20 -0.06 -13.41
N LYS A 229 13.56 0.90 -14.27
CA LYS A 229 14.66 1.84 -13.99
C LYS A 229 14.32 2.71 -12.79
N ASN A 230 15.28 2.91 -11.88
CA ASN A 230 15.10 3.70 -10.66
C ASN A 230 14.58 5.12 -10.92
N ASP A 231 15.07 5.78 -11.99
CA ASP A 231 14.65 7.15 -12.33
C ASP A 231 13.17 7.22 -12.71
N PHE A 232 12.66 6.21 -13.43
CA PHE A 232 11.24 6.12 -13.75
C PHE A 232 10.39 5.84 -12.49
N VAL A 233 10.86 4.95 -11.62
CA VAL A 233 10.21 4.66 -10.33
C VAL A 233 10.08 5.93 -9.51
N ARG A 234 11.17 6.69 -9.40
CA ARG A 234 11.19 7.97 -8.67
C ARG A 234 10.27 9.00 -9.31
N ALA A 235 10.33 9.14 -10.64
CA ALA A 235 9.46 10.06 -11.37
C ALA A 235 7.97 9.78 -11.11
N MET A 236 7.55 8.51 -11.12
CA MET A 236 6.15 8.14 -10.85
C MET A 236 5.78 8.39 -9.39
N ALA A 237 6.65 8.09 -8.43
CA ALA A 237 6.39 8.35 -7.03
C ALA A 237 6.21 9.86 -6.75
N GLU A 238 7.07 10.72 -7.31
CA GLU A 238 6.98 12.16 -7.13
C GLU A 238 5.78 12.77 -7.87
N ARG A 239 5.49 12.32 -9.10
CA ARG A 239 4.26 12.68 -9.80
C ARG A 239 3.03 12.35 -8.95
N ASN A 240 2.93 11.12 -8.47
CA ASN A 240 1.78 10.64 -7.72
C ASN A 240 1.62 11.36 -6.38
N ARG A 241 2.72 11.76 -5.73
CA ARG A 241 2.71 12.61 -4.55
C ARG A 241 2.01 13.95 -4.79
N ILE A 242 2.30 14.59 -5.93
CA ILE A 242 1.66 15.85 -6.32
C ILE A 242 0.16 15.62 -6.62
N LEU A 243 -0.17 14.55 -7.36
CA LEU A 243 -1.56 14.20 -7.68
C LEU A 243 -2.39 13.92 -6.41
N PHE A 244 -1.79 13.23 -5.42
CA PHE A 244 -2.40 13.00 -4.12
C PHE A 244 -2.71 14.32 -3.41
N ALA A 245 -1.76 15.25 -3.37
CA ALA A 245 -1.97 16.56 -2.78
C ALA A 245 -3.12 17.31 -3.48
N TRP A 246 -3.16 17.32 -4.81
CA TRP A 246 -4.24 17.97 -5.56
C TRP A 246 -5.60 17.30 -5.33
N LYS A 247 -5.65 15.99 -5.16
CA LYS A 247 -6.89 15.27 -4.85
C LYS A 247 -7.40 15.56 -3.44
N HIS A 248 -6.51 15.64 -2.44
CA HIS A 248 -6.90 15.59 -1.03
C HIS A 248 -6.81 16.92 -0.26
N ILE A 249 -6.02 17.90 -0.71
CA ILE A 249 -5.96 19.20 -0.05
C ILE A 249 -7.28 19.93 -0.27
N ASP A 250 -8.06 20.10 0.80
CA ASP A 250 -9.43 20.62 0.75
C ASP A 250 -9.60 22.03 1.36
N THR A 251 -8.59 22.56 2.08
CA THR A 251 -8.64 23.92 2.62
C THR A 251 -7.96 24.94 1.70
N PRO A 252 -8.54 26.14 1.48
CA PRO A 252 -7.96 27.19 0.64
C PRO A 252 -6.55 27.60 1.08
N GLU A 253 -6.32 27.63 2.39
CA GLU A 253 -5.04 28.01 2.98
C GLU A 253 -3.93 27.02 2.64
N LEU A 254 -4.20 25.72 2.78
CA LEU A 254 -3.24 24.69 2.43
C LEU A 254 -3.05 24.59 0.91
N GLN A 255 -4.12 24.83 0.12
CA GLN A 255 -4.01 24.91 -1.35
C GLN A 255 -3.06 26.05 -1.76
N ALA A 256 -3.23 27.24 -1.20
CA ALA A 256 -2.35 28.37 -1.50
C ALA A 256 -0.89 28.09 -1.13
N ARG A 257 -0.65 27.49 0.05
CA ARG A 257 0.70 27.06 0.47
C ARG A 257 1.28 26.00 -0.48
N HIS A 258 0.47 25.04 -0.89
CA HIS A 258 0.89 23.99 -1.81
C HIS A 258 1.29 24.54 -3.17
N VAL A 259 0.48 25.42 -3.76
CA VAL A 259 0.81 26.09 -5.03
C VAL A 259 2.11 26.89 -4.91
N ALA A 260 2.27 27.66 -3.82
CA ALA A 260 3.49 28.41 -3.57
C ALA A 260 4.72 27.49 -3.39
N ALA A 261 4.53 26.33 -2.74
CA ALA A 261 5.59 25.35 -2.57
C ALA A 261 6.03 24.71 -3.89
N LEU A 262 5.07 24.33 -4.75
CA LEU A 262 5.37 23.79 -6.08
C LEU A 262 6.10 24.83 -6.95
N TYR A 263 5.68 26.10 -6.87
CA TYR A 263 6.35 27.18 -7.59
C TYR A 263 7.81 27.35 -7.13
N ARG A 264 8.04 27.39 -5.80
CA ARG A 264 9.40 27.47 -5.24
C ARG A 264 10.23 26.27 -5.68
N TRP A 265 9.69 25.07 -5.57
CA TRP A 265 10.36 23.85 -6.00
C TRP A 265 10.76 23.89 -7.47
N ALA A 266 9.86 24.36 -8.35
CA ALA A 266 10.17 24.50 -9.78
C ALA A 266 11.27 25.54 -10.04
N VAL A 267 11.25 26.69 -9.33
CA VAL A 267 12.29 27.74 -9.45
C VAL A 267 13.64 27.23 -8.95
N ASP A 268 13.69 26.61 -7.78
CA ASP A 268 14.91 26.05 -7.20
C ASP A 268 15.49 24.94 -8.09
N ALA A 269 14.63 24.06 -8.63
CA ALA A 269 15.01 23.01 -9.57
C ALA A 269 15.63 23.60 -10.86
N TYR A 270 15.05 24.68 -11.37
CA TYR A 270 15.59 25.37 -12.55
C TYR A 270 16.95 26.02 -12.25
N LEU A 271 17.09 26.72 -11.12
CA LEU A 271 18.32 27.41 -10.73
C LEU A 271 19.46 26.44 -10.41
N GLU A 272 19.15 25.27 -9.89
CA GLU A 272 20.11 24.23 -9.49
C GLU A 272 20.34 23.17 -10.57
N ASP A 273 19.78 23.35 -11.79
CA ASP A 273 19.84 22.40 -12.93
C ASP A 273 19.34 20.99 -12.60
N ARG A 274 18.36 20.87 -11.66
CA ARG A 274 17.67 19.61 -11.31
C ARG A 274 16.51 19.37 -12.28
N ARG A 275 16.82 19.03 -13.53
CA ARG A 275 15.83 18.92 -14.63
C ARG A 275 14.82 17.82 -14.40
N GLU A 276 15.19 16.75 -13.72
CA GLU A 276 14.29 15.65 -13.33
C GLU A 276 13.11 16.15 -12.48
N ASP A 277 13.32 17.07 -11.55
CA ASP A 277 12.24 17.62 -10.72
C ASP A 277 11.22 18.38 -11.57
N LEU A 278 11.69 19.13 -12.58
CA LEU A 278 10.80 19.82 -13.52
C LEU A 278 9.96 18.83 -14.35
N VAL A 279 10.55 17.70 -14.74
CA VAL A 279 9.84 16.63 -15.46
C VAL A 279 8.75 16.03 -14.59
N TRP A 280 9.00 15.80 -13.31
CA TRP A 280 7.97 15.26 -12.39
C TRP A 280 6.79 16.20 -12.22
N ILE A 281 7.06 17.50 -12.07
CA ILE A 281 6.01 18.52 -12.00
C ILE A 281 5.22 18.58 -13.32
N ALA A 282 5.89 18.51 -14.47
CA ALA A 282 5.23 18.50 -15.78
C ALA A 282 4.33 17.27 -15.93
N PHE A 283 4.80 16.08 -15.58
CA PHE A 283 3.99 14.86 -15.61
C PHE A 283 2.76 14.93 -14.69
N ALA A 284 2.88 15.59 -13.54
CA ALA A 284 1.73 15.82 -12.69
C ALA A 284 0.74 16.80 -13.33
N LEU A 285 1.23 17.88 -13.98
CA LEU A 285 0.39 18.86 -14.66
C LEU A 285 -0.40 18.25 -15.83
N ASP A 286 0.15 17.29 -16.55
CA ASP A 286 -0.56 16.55 -17.60
C ASP A 286 -1.80 15.84 -17.04
N GLU A 287 -1.76 15.40 -15.79
CA GLU A 287 -2.84 14.71 -15.08
C GLU A 287 -3.69 15.63 -14.18
N LEU A 288 -3.44 16.94 -14.16
CA LEU A 288 -4.15 17.88 -13.28
C LEU A 288 -5.68 17.75 -13.43
N GLY A 289 -6.16 17.67 -14.65
CA GLY A 289 -7.60 17.53 -14.93
C GLY A 289 -8.18 16.24 -14.32
N ALA A 290 -7.45 15.13 -14.35
CA ALA A 290 -7.86 13.87 -13.74
C ALA A 290 -7.87 13.98 -12.20
N ALA A 291 -6.85 14.58 -11.61
CA ALA A 291 -6.76 14.78 -10.16
C ALA A 291 -7.91 15.68 -9.65
N LEU A 292 -8.25 16.75 -10.36
CA LEU A 292 -9.35 17.64 -9.97
C LEU A 292 -10.72 16.95 -10.13
N ARG A 293 -10.92 16.10 -11.12
CA ARG A 293 -12.14 15.28 -11.24
C ARG A 293 -12.23 14.26 -10.10
N ALA A 294 -11.12 13.57 -9.79
CA ALA A 294 -11.05 12.64 -8.65
C ALA A 294 -11.36 13.35 -7.33
N ARG A 295 -10.86 14.57 -7.14
CA ARG A 295 -11.20 15.42 -5.99
C ARG A 295 -12.69 15.75 -5.93
N ALA A 296 -13.28 16.20 -7.04
CA ALA A 296 -14.69 16.57 -7.11
C ALA A 296 -15.64 15.37 -6.90
N ALA A 297 -15.18 14.16 -7.21
CA ALA A 297 -15.93 12.92 -7.02
C ALA A 297 -15.85 12.38 -5.58
N GLN A 298 -14.97 12.92 -4.73
CA GLN A 298 -14.89 12.47 -3.33
C GLN A 298 -16.16 12.84 -2.55
N PRO A 299 -16.73 11.89 -1.78
CA PRO A 299 -17.81 12.23 -0.88
C PRO A 299 -17.32 13.20 0.20
N PRO A 300 -18.20 14.02 0.79
CA PRO A 300 -17.84 14.82 1.95
C PRO A 300 -17.21 13.95 3.02
N GLY A 301 -15.99 14.29 3.43
CA GLY A 301 -15.28 13.58 4.50
C GLY A 301 -15.78 14.01 5.87
N VAL A 302 -15.77 13.10 6.84
CA VAL A 302 -16.04 13.42 8.26
C VAL A 302 -14.80 14.00 8.94
N ARG A 303 -13.64 13.95 8.27
CA ARG A 303 -12.35 14.48 8.75
C ARG A 303 -11.68 15.31 7.67
N SER A 304 -11.11 16.45 8.04
CA SER A 304 -10.29 17.28 7.16
C SER A 304 -8.90 16.68 6.97
N ILE A 305 -8.18 17.13 5.91
CA ILE A 305 -6.78 16.73 5.72
C ILE A 305 -5.91 17.15 6.92
N GLU A 306 -6.13 18.31 7.48
CA GLU A 306 -5.35 18.84 8.62
C GLU A 306 -5.56 18.02 9.90
N GLU A 307 -6.78 17.51 10.11
CA GLU A 307 -7.07 16.59 11.21
C GLU A 307 -6.34 15.25 11.01
N LEU A 308 -6.37 14.71 9.80
CA LEU A 308 -5.70 13.44 9.48
C LEU A 308 -4.18 13.54 9.61
N LEU A 309 -3.58 14.62 9.15
CA LEU A 309 -2.14 14.89 9.31
C LEU A 309 -1.72 14.95 10.79
N ARG A 310 -2.66 15.25 11.73
CA ARG A 310 -2.40 15.19 13.17
C ARG A 310 -2.54 13.80 13.78
N ILE A 311 -3.51 13.01 13.30
CA ILE A 311 -3.79 11.65 13.82
C ILE A 311 -2.61 10.70 13.55
N ALA A 312 -2.03 10.78 12.37
CA ALA A 312 -0.95 9.91 11.92
C ALA A 312 0.43 10.57 12.05
N ARG A 313 0.61 11.46 13.04
CA ARG A 313 1.92 12.06 13.30
C ARG A 313 2.90 11.03 13.83
N PRO A 314 4.18 11.10 13.35
CA PRO A 314 5.25 10.40 14.04
C PRO A 314 5.32 10.89 15.50
N PRO A 315 5.78 10.05 16.44
CA PRO A 315 6.05 10.52 17.79
C PRO A 315 7.03 11.69 17.71
N GLU A 316 6.70 12.80 18.36
CA GLU A 316 7.61 13.94 18.52
C GLU A 316 8.89 13.45 19.24
N GLU A 317 10.06 13.81 18.71
CA GLU A 317 11.36 13.48 19.29
C GLU A 317 11.51 13.95 20.75
#